data_a8bfd08d4f5aa5b2bf017d59c41a471f
#
_entry.id   a8bfd08d4f5aa5b2bf017d59c41a471f
#
_cell.length_a   1.000
_cell.length_b   1.000
_cell.length_c   1.000
_cell.angle_alpha   90.00
_cell.angle_beta   90.00
_cell.angle_gamma   90.00
#
_symmetry.space_group_name_H-M   'P 1'
#
loop_
_entity.id
_entity.type
_entity.pdbx_description
1 polymer ?
#
loop_
_entity_poly.entity_id
_entity_poly.type
_entity_poly.pdbx_seq_one_letter_code
_entity_poly.pdbx_strand_id
1 'polypeptide(L)'
;YYINCGECFRNMLLSGSFIEKRNSQFNLCEKEEIIHVVNKLRFLMIDCRKESRISIDEACKLIQIDKKKSASYFAYNILRTLEEILGKKPIFRNPGEKSLSFDEQWIASLINSYKSNDQISTKFLINSRVENLNKRSYISFLIDGLVKDIGSL
;
A
#
# COMPACT_ATOMS: atom_id res chain seq x y z
N TYR A 1 23.46 -6.58 -10.86
CA TYR A 1 23.36 -7.41 -9.64
C TYR A 1 22.04 -7.08 -8.96
N TYR A 2 21.05 -7.92 -9.21
CA TYR A 2 19.72 -7.81 -8.59
C TYR A 2 19.77 -8.44 -7.21
N ILE A 3 19.57 -7.63 -6.15
CA ILE A 3 19.42 -8.13 -4.79
C ILE A 3 17.94 -8.41 -4.57
N ASN A 4 17.66 -9.66 -4.33
CA ASN A 4 16.34 -10.29 -4.23
C ASN A 4 15.61 -9.81 -2.95
N CYS A 5 14.55 -9.00 -3.10
CA CYS A 5 13.74 -8.48 -1.99
C CYS A 5 12.97 -9.57 -1.21
N GLY A 6 12.93 -10.81 -1.74
CA GLY A 6 12.32 -11.96 -1.07
C GLY A 6 13.06 -12.43 0.20
N GLU A 7 14.36 -12.10 0.32
CA GLU A 7 15.14 -12.45 1.51
C GLU A 7 14.86 -11.53 2.71
N CYS A 8 14.44 -10.28 2.48
CA CYS A 8 14.16 -9.35 3.56
C CYS A 8 12.93 -9.77 4.40
N PHE A 9 11.93 -10.39 3.78
CA PHE A 9 10.73 -10.87 4.49
C PHE A 9 10.94 -12.24 5.15
N ARG A 10 11.79 -13.10 4.58
CA ARG A 10 12.18 -14.38 5.20
C ARG A 10 12.98 -14.18 6.48
N ASN A 11 13.85 -13.15 6.52
CA ASN A 11 14.66 -12.83 7.67
C ASN A 11 13.87 -12.15 8.81
N MET A 12 12.70 -11.63 8.54
CA MET A 12 11.82 -11.06 9.58
C MET A 12 11.11 -12.14 10.41
N LEU A 13 11.05 -13.40 9.93
CA LEU A 13 10.42 -14.53 10.62
C LEU A 13 11.41 -15.48 11.30
N LEU A 14 12.70 -15.39 10.99
CA LEU A 14 13.72 -16.30 11.52
C LEU A 14 14.95 -15.53 12.01
N SER A 15 15.05 -15.43 13.31
CA SER A 15 16.23 -15.12 14.11
C SER A 15 16.70 -13.67 14.23
N GLY A 16 16.71 -13.19 15.45
CA GLY A 16 17.57 -12.13 15.91
C GLY A 16 19.05 -12.49 15.75
N SER A 17 19.83 -11.45 15.52
CA SER A 17 21.29 -11.36 15.49
C SER A 17 22.02 -11.81 14.22
N PHE A 18 22.85 -10.90 13.74
CA PHE A 18 23.88 -10.96 12.68
C PHE A 18 23.48 -10.62 11.24
N ILE A 19 23.02 -9.43 10.95
CA ILE A 19 23.37 -8.66 9.72
C ILE A 19 23.11 -7.16 9.99
N GLU A 20 23.81 -6.58 10.90
CA GLU A 20 23.92 -5.12 11.04
C GLU A 20 25.28 -4.68 10.53
N LYS A 21 25.36 -4.05 9.39
CA LYS A 21 26.33 -2.95 9.12
C LYS A 21 26.56 -2.57 7.65
N ARG A 22 25.88 -3.13 6.65
CA ARG A 22 26.11 -2.72 5.25
C ARG A 22 24.91 -2.12 4.48
N ASN A 23 23.73 -2.06 5.08
CA ASN A 23 22.50 -1.56 4.42
C ASN A 23 21.94 -0.25 4.99
N SER A 24 22.70 0.50 5.80
CA SER A 24 22.14 1.62 6.55
C SER A 24 21.82 2.88 5.72
N GLN A 25 22.50 3.13 4.61
CA GLN A 25 22.26 4.33 3.80
C GLN A 25 21.22 4.15 2.70
N PHE A 26 21.15 2.99 2.07
CA PHE A 26 20.13 2.70 1.04
C PHE A 26 18.73 2.57 1.65
N ASN A 27 18.64 1.98 2.84
CA ASN A 27 17.39 1.81 3.59
C ASN A 27 16.80 3.11 4.16
N LEU A 28 17.59 4.17 4.31
CA LEU A 28 17.10 5.45 4.86
C LEU A 28 16.31 6.24 3.83
N CYS A 29 16.78 6.33 2.61
CA CYS A 29 16.11 7.08 1.54
C CYS A 29 14.77 6.42 1.14
N GLU A 30 14.75 5.10 0.97
CA GLU A 30 13.51 4.35 0.70
C GLU A 30 12.51 4.44 1.87
N LYS A 31 12.99 4.43 3.12
CA LYS A 31 12.12 4.62 4.29
C LYS A 31 11.49 5.99 4.32
N GLU A 32 12.22 7.04 3.98
CA GLU A 32 11.71 8.41 3.95
C GLU A 32 10.67 8.60 2.86
N GLU A 33 10.90 8.06 1.66
CA GLU A 33 9.91 8.09 0.56
C GLU A 33 8.62 7.35 0.94
N ILE A 34 8.75 6.18 1.55
CA ILE A 34 7.59 5.39 1.99
C ILE A 34 6.79 6.14 3.05
N ILE A 35 7.46 6.74 4.05
CA ILE A 35 6.81 7.54 5.09
C ILE A 35 6.10 8.75 4.47
N HIS A 36 6.70 9.37 3.46
CA HIS A 36 6.09 10.50 2.75
C HIS A 36 4.79 10.09 2.04
N VAL A 37 4.81 8.99 1.31
CA VAL A 37 3.61 8.43 0.64
C VAL A 37 2.54 8.06 1.67
N VAL A 38 2.91 7.39 2.76
CA VAL A 38 1.97 7.02 3.83
C VAL A 38 1.37 8.27 4.50
N ASN A 39 2.16 9.31 4.71
CA ASN A 39 1.63 10.58 5.24
C ASN A 39 0.59 11.21 4.30
N LYS A 40 0.83 11.19 3.00
CA LYS A 40 -0.18 11.65 2.02
C LYS A 40 -1.47 10.82 2.12
N LEU A 41 -1.35 9.50 2.23
CA LEU A 41 -2.52 8.62 2.45
C LEU A 41 -3.24 8.93 3.77
N ARG A 42 -2.52 9.28 4.84
CA ARG A 42 -3.11 9.69 6.12
C ARG A 42 -3.94 10.98 5.99
N PHE A 43 -3.44 11.97 5.26
CA PHE A 43 -4.20 13.19 4.98
C PHE A 43 -5.45 12.89 4.17
N LEU A 44 -5.34 12.11 3.11
CA LEU A 44 -6.49 11.68 2.31
C LEU A 44 -7.51 10.88 3.15
N MET A 45 -7.04 10.06 4.09
CA MET A 45 -7.92 9.31 4.99
C MET A 45 -8.74 10.24 5.91
N ILE A 46 -8.19 11.38 6.34
CA ILE A 46 -8.93 12.37 7.13
C ILE A 46 -10.10 12.93 6.30
N ASP A 47 -9.85 13.23 5.03
CA ASP A 47 -10.89 13.73 4.14
C ASP A 47 -11.91 12.63 3.82
N CYS A 48 -11.47 11.41 3.56
CA CYS A 48 -12.35 10.26 3.36
C CYS A 48 -13.26 9.94 4.57
N ARG A 49 -12.85 10.30 5.80
CA ARG A 49 -13.70 10.11 7.00
C ARG A 49 -14.92 11.02 7.02
N LYS A 50 -14.90 12.13 6.30
CA LYS A 50 -16.02 13.06 6.16
C LYS A 50 -17.08 12.58 5.17
N GLU A 51 -16.74 11.62 4.34
CA GLU A 51 -17.60 11.09 3.29
C GLU A 51 -18.10 9.68 3.63
N SER A 52 -19.24 9.32 3.06
CA SER A 52 -19.77 7.95 3.19
C SER A 52 -18.84 6.93 2.51
N ARG A 53 -18.69 5.76 3.14
CA ARG A 53 -18.02 4.63 2.51
C ARG A 53 -18.82 4.15 1.33
N ILE A 54 -18.12 3.65 0.34
CA ILE A 54 -18.73 3.05 -0.85
C ILE A 54 -18.38 1.58 -0.95
N SER A 55 -19.27 0.80 -1.54
CA SER A 55 -18.99 -0.59 -1.89
C SER A 55 -18.02 -0.69 -3.05
N ILE A 56 -17.37 -1.84 -3.20
CA ILE A 56 -16.49 -2.10 -4.34
C ILE A 56 -17.23 -1.94 -5.66
N ASP A 57 -18.50 -2.36 -5.73
CA ASP A 57 -19.33 -2.25 -6.95
C ASP A 57 -19.60 -0.79 -7.32
N GLU A 58 -19.88 0.06 -6.35
CA GLU A 58 -20.04 1.50 -6.57
C GLU A 58 -18.72 2.16 -6.99
N ALA A 59 -17.63 1.80 -6.35
CA ALA A 59 -16.29 2.28 -6.71
C ALA A 59 -15.92 1.88 -8.14
N CYS A 60 -16.19 0.64 -8.57
CA CYS A 60 -15.97 0.18 -9.94
C CYS A 60 -16.76 1.00 -10.96
N LYS A 61 -18.02 1.34 -10.67
CA LYS A 61 -18.83 2.20 -11.55
C LYS A 61 -18.23 3.60 -11.69
N LEU A 62 -17.80 4.20 -10.59
CA LEU A 62 -17.15 5.51 -10.61
C LEU A 62 -15.84 5.48 -11.42
N ILE A 63 -15.06 4.42 -11.30
CA ILE A 63 -13.81 4.23 -12.04
C ILE A 63 -14.05 4.15 -13.56
N GLN A 64 -15.16 3.57 -14.00
CA GLN A 64 -15.50 3.49 -15.41
C GLN A 64 -15.91 4.84 -16.03
N ILE A 65 -16.49 5.72 -15.23
CA ILE A 65 -17.00 7.02 -15.69
C ILE A 65 -15.89 8.05 -15.80
N ASP A 66 -14.91 8.02 -14.93
CA ASP A 66 -13.84 9.02 -14.88
C ASP A 66 -12.70 8.70 -15.86
N LYS A 67 -12.50 9.58 -16.83
CA LYS A 67 -11.45 9.43 -17.86
C LYS A 67 -10.06 9.89 -17.40
N LYS A 68 -9.96 10.73 -16.37
CA LYS A 68 -8.69 11.22 -15.80
C LYS A 68 -8.41 10.55 -14.46
N LYS A 69 -7.68 9.46 -14.50
CA LYS A 69 -7.30 8.70 -13.30
C LYS A 69 -5.95 9.20 -12.78
N SER A 70 -5.96 10.06 -11.77
CA SER A 70 -4.77 10.49 -11.05
C SER A 70 -4.41 9.54 -9.90
N ALA A 71 -3.17 9.60 -9.40
CA ALA A 71 -2.76 8.84 -8.21
C ALA A 71 -3.66 9.13 -7.00
N SER A 72 -4.07 10.38 -6.80
CA SER A 72 -5.00 10.76 -5.74
C SER A 72 -6.34 10.06 -5.86
N TYR A 73 -6.84 9.88 -7.07
CA TYR A 73 -8.07 9.16 -7.35
C TYR A 73 -7.97 7.67 -6.95
N PHE A 74 -6.87 7.00 -7.32
CA PHE A 74 -6.63 5.62 -6.91
C PHE A 74 -6.46 5.49 -5.41
N ALA A 75 -5.66 6.38 -4.78
CA ALA A 75 -5.47 6.41 -3.34
C ALA A 75 -6.80 6.58 -2.58
N TYR A 76 -7.65 7.49 -3.05
CA TYR A 76 -8.96 7.74 -2.47
C TYR A 76 -9.87 6.50 -2.55
N ASN A 77 -9.92 5.83 -3.69
CA ASN A 77 -10.71 4.60 -3.84
C ASN A 77 -10.18 3.46 -2.98
N ILE A 78 -8.85 3.31 -2.85
CA ILE A 78 -8.23 2.36 -1.91
C ILE A 78 -8.75 2.62 -0.50
N LEU A 79 -8.64 3.85 -0.01
CA LEU A 79 -8.99 4.20 1.36
C LEU A 79 -10.48 4.02 1.67
N ARG A 80 -11.37 4.29 0.71
CA ARG A 80 -12.83 4.13 0.88
C ARG A 80 -13.29 2.68 0.87
N THR A 81 -12.58 1.80 0.17
CA THR A 81 -12.94 0.38 0.03
C THR A 81 -12.10 -0.55 0.90
N LEU A 82 -11.05 -0.03 1.55
CA LEU A 82 -10.07 -0.84 2.28
C LEU A 82 -10.69 -1.67 3.40
N GLU A 83 -11.70 -1.14 4.10
CA GLU A 83 -12.41 -1.90 5.15
C GLU A 83 -13.16 -3.10 4.57
N GLU A 84 -13.80 -2.93 3.43
CA GLU A 84 -14.48 -4.04 2.75
C GLU A 84 -13.47 -5.07 2.20
N ILE A 85 -12.32 -4.59 1.69
CA ILE A 85 -11.25 -5.46 1.18
C ILE A 85 -10.67 -6.33 2.29
N LEU A 86 -10.37 -5.73 3.43
CA LEU A 86 -9.73 -6.39 4.57
C LEU A 86 -10.71 -7.13 5.49
N GLY A 87 -12.03 -6.86 5.36
CA GLY A 87 -13.06 -7.37 6.28
C GLY A 87 -12.97 -6.80 7.70
N LYS A 88 -12.17 -5.76 7.90
CA LYS A 88 -11.99 -5.06 9.18
C LYS A 88 -11.60 -3.62 8.98
N LYS A 89 -11.90 -2.77 9.97
CA LYS A 89 -11.51 -1.37 9.96
C LYS A 89 -9.98 -1.22 9.97
N PRO A 90 -9.38 -0.57 8.95
CA PRO A 90 -7.95 -0.36 8.90
C PRO A 90 -7.52 0.71 9.93
N ILE A 91 -6.33 0.52 10.48
CA ILE A 91 -5.74 1.43 11.45
C ILE A 91 -4.71 2.31 10.74
N PHE A 92 -4.98 3.62 10.69
CA PHE A 92 -4.03 4.63 10.25
C PHE A 92 -3.63 5.50 11.44
N ARG A 93 -2.32 5.81 11.54
CA ARG A 93 -1.79 6.74 12.53
C ARG A 93 -2.06 8.18 12.12
N ASN A 94 -1.75 9.11 13.02
CA ASN A 94 -1.90 10.54 12.71
C ASN A 94 -0.83 10.99 11.70
N PRO A 95 -1.17 11.98 10.83
CA PRO A 95 -0.16 12.59 9.97
C PRO A 95 1.04 13.13 10.77
N GLY A 96 2.24 12.93 10.25
CA GLY A 96 3.48 13.34 10.89
C GLY A 96 4.09 12.31 11.86
N GLU A 97 3.37 11.27 12.27
CA GLU A 97 3.95 10.18 13.06
C GLU A 97 4.98 9.39 12.24
N LYS A 98 6.17 9.16 12.82
CA LYS A 98 7.24 8.40 12.15
C LYS A 98 7.00 6.89 12.16
N SER A 99 6.24 6.38 13.11
CA SER A 99 5.89 4.97 13.21
C SER A 99 4.72 4.62 12.28
N LEU A 100 4.76 3.45 11.69
CA LEU A 100 3.69 2.91 10.86
C LEU A 100 2.86 1.89 11.63
N SER A 101 1.54 1.88 11.41
CA SER A 101 0.69 0.79 11.85
C SER A 101 0.92 -0.46 10.98
N PHE A 102 0.38 -1.60 11.40
CA PHE A 102 0.47 -2.82 10.61
C PHE A 102 -0.22 -2.69 9.24
N ASP A 103 -1.36 -1.99 9.19
CA ASP A 103 -2.10 -1.78 7.94
C ASP A 103 -1.35 -0.82 7.01
N GLU A 104 -0.75 0.22 7.55
CA GLU A 104 0.11 1.15 6.80
C GLU A 104 1.38 0.46 6.27
N GLN A 105 2.03 -0.39 7.07
CA GLN A 105 3.18 -1.17 6.63
C GLN A 105 2.82 -2.11 5.49
N TRP A 106 1.65 -2.75 5.56
CA TRP A 106 1.18 -3.63 4.50
C TRP A 106 0.95 -2.87 3.19
N ILE A 107 0.27 -1.71 3.23
CA ILE A 107 0.06 -0.88 2.04
C ILE A 107 1.41 -0.38 1.49
N ALA A 108 2.30 0.09 2.35
CA ALA A 108 3.63 0.57 1.96
C ALA A 108 4.45 -0.54 1.28
N SER A 109 4.45 -1.74 1.86
CA SER A 109 5.13 -2.92 1.28
C SER A 109 4.52 -3.30 -0.07
N LEU A 110 3.20 -3.20 -0.19
CA LEU A 110 2.50 -3.49 -1.43
C LEU A 110 2.86 -2.47 -2.53
N ILE A 111 2.86 -1.18 -2.22
CA ILE A 111 3.30 -0.13 -3.13
C ILE A 111 4.75 -0.37 -3.57
N ASN A 112 5.63 -0.72 -2.64
CA ASN A 112 7.04 -0.96 -2.93
C ASN A 112 7.24 -2.18 -3.83
N SER A 113 6.52 -3.28 -3.59
CA SER A 113 6.59 -4.48 -4.43
C SER A 113 6.11 -4.22 -5.87
N TYR A 114 5.10 -3.36 -6.04
CA TYR A 114 4.66 -2.91 -7.37
C TYR A 114 5.72 -2.01 -8.05
N LYS A 115 6.30 -1.05 -7.33
CA LYS A 115 7.38 -0.19 -7.85
C LYS A 115 8.59 -1.00 -8.32
N SER A 116 8.95 -2.05 -7.59
CA SER A 116 10.07 -2.93 -7.93
C SER A 116 9.73 -4.05 -8.92
N ASN A 117 8.49 -4.15 -9.38
CA ASN A 117 8.01 -5.25 -10.25
C ASN A 117 8.18 -6.65 -9.62
N ASP A 118 8.18 -6.73 -8.29
CA ASP A 118 8.27 -8.00 -7.56
C ASP A 118 6.89 -8.68 -7.46
N GLN A 119 6.57 -9.48 -8.48
CA GLN A 119 5.28 -10.18 -8.55
C GLN A 119 5.10 -11.23 -7.45
N ILE A 120 6.18 -11.82 -6.95
CA ILE A 120 6.13 -12.86 -5.92
C ILE A 120 5.70 -12.23 -4.61
N SER A 121 6.39 -11.17 -4.18
CA SER A 121 6.04 -10.41 -2.97
C SER A 121 4.66 -9.79 -3.07
N THR A 122 4.30 -9.24 -4.23
CA THR A 122 2.96 -8.69 -4.49
C THR A 122 1.87 -9.72 -4.26
N LYS A 123 1.97 -10.88 -4.87
CA LYS A 123 1.00 -11.98 -4.70
C LYS A 123 0.94 -12.46 -3.25
N PHE A 124 2.08 -12.60 -2.59
CA PHE A 124 2.15 -13.01 -1.20
C PHE A 124 1.43 -12.00 -0.29
N LEU A 125 1.73 -10.70 -0.43
CA LEU A 125 1.13 -9.64 0.37
C LEU A 125 -0.38 -9.57 0.20
N ILE A 126 -0.88 -9.68 -1.03
CA ILE A 126 -2.31 -9.67 -1.31
C ILE A 126 -2.98 -10.92 -0.73
N ASN A 127 -2.42 -12.10 -1.00
CA ASN A 127 -3.01 -13.37 -0.55
C ASN A 127 -3.02 -13.52 0.97
N SER A 128 -2.06 -12.93 1.66
CA SER A 128 -1.95 -13.00 3.13
C SER A 128 -3.07 -12.27 3.87
N ARG A 129 -3.76 -11.32 3.21
CA ARG A 129 -4.75 -10.46 3.88
C ARG A 129 -6.09 -10.35 3.17
N VAL A 130 -6.15 -10.69 1.90
CA VAL A 130 -7.37 -10.58 1.10
C VAL A 130 -7.83 -11.98 0.70
N GLU A 131 -8.93 -12.44 1.27
CA GLU A 131 -9.42 -13.82 1.06
C GLU A 131 -10.11 -14.00 -0.29
N ASN A 132 -10.89 -13.02 -0.72
CA ASN A 132 -11.74 -13.11 -1.91
C ASN A 132 -10.96 -12.74 -3.19
N LEU A 133 -11.05 -13.57 -4.22
CA LEU A 133 -10.36 -13.38 -5.50
C LEU A 133 -10.72 -12.08 -6.21
N ASN A 134 -12.00 -11.69 -6.19
CA ASN A 134 -12.45 -10.44 -6.81
C ASN A 134 -11.85 -9.23 -6.10
N LYS A 135 -11.80 -9.26 -4.76
CA LYS A 135 -11.16 -8.22 -3.96
C LYS A 135 -9.65 -8.16 -4.20
N ARG A 136 -8.98 -9.31 -4.43
CA ARG A 136 -7.56 -9.36 -4.81
C ARG A 136 -7.31 -8.67 -6.15
N SER A 137 -8.11 -8.97 -7.15
CA SER A 137 -8.00 -8.33 -8.47
C SER A 137 -8.27 -6.85 -8.40
N TYR A 138 -9.26 -6.44 -7.61
CA TYR A 138 -9.62 -5.04 -7.41
C TYR A 138 -8.50 -4.24 -6.74
N ILE A 139 -7.95 -4.71 -5.60
CA ILE A 139 -6.85 -4.00 -4.92
C ILE A 139 -5.59 -3.97 -5.79
N SER A 140 -5.30 -5.05 -6.54
CA SER A 140 -4.20 -5.10 -7.50
C SER A 140 -4.31 -4.01 -8.55
N PHE A 141 -5.49 -3.85 -9.13
CA PHE A 141 -5.78 -2.79 -10.11
C PHE A 141 -5.59 -1.39 -9.53
N LEU A 142 -6.08 -1.16 -8.31
CA LEU A 142 -5.95 0.16 -7.66
C LEU A 142 -4.50 0.51 -7.33
N ILE A 143 -3.74 -0.45 -6.81
CA ILE A 143 -2.32 -0.23 -6.47
C ILE A 143 -1.48 -0.03 -7.74
N ASP A 144 -1.72 -0.80 -8.79
CA ASP A 144 -1.05 -0.62 -10.08
C ASP A 144 -1.29 0.80 -10.64
N GLY A 145 -2.55 1.27 -10.59
CA GLY A 145 -2.91 2.62 -11.01
C GLY A 145 -2.27 3.70 -10.14
N LEU A 146 -2.23 3.50 -8.82
CA LEU A 146 -1.58 4.42 -7.88
C LEU A 146 -0.07 4.53 -8.17
N VAL A 147 0.60 3.40 -8.36
CA VAL A 147 2.06 3.36 -8.54
C VAL A 147 2.49 4.00 -9.85
N LYS A 148 1.72 3.85 -10.93
CA LYS A 148 2.03 4.45 -12.24
C LYS A 148 2.10 5.97 -12.21
N ASP A 149 1.37 6.61 -11.31
CA ASP A 149 1.29 8.07 -11.22
C ASP A 149 1.61 8.60 -9.80
N ILE A 150 2.36 7.83 -9.03
CA ILE A 150 2.64 8.13 -7.61
C ILE A 150 3.39 9.46 -7.43
N GLY A 151 4.13 9.90 -8.44
CA GLY A 151 4.81 11.19 -8.45
C GLY A 151 3.85 12.39 -8.43
N SER A 152 2.59 12.20 -8.82
CA SER A 152 1.54 13.22 -8.80
C SER A 152 0.71 13.24 -7.51
N LEU A 153 0.96 12.32 -6.60
CA LEU A 153 0.33 12.26 -5.28
C LEU A 153 1.00 13.26 -4.31
#